data_d17bf004d8a5048d2ace174a7aea9c06
#
_entry.id   d17bf004d8a5048d2ace174a7aea9c06
#
_cell.length_a   1.000
_cell.length_b   1.000
_cell.length_c   1.000
_cell.angle_alpha   90.00
_cell.angle_beta   90.00
_cell.angle_gamma   90.00
#
_symmetry.space_group_name_H-M   'P 1'
#
loop_
_entity.id
_entity.type
_entity.pdbx_description
1 polymer ?
#
loop_
_entity_poly.entity_id
_entity_poly.type
_entity_poly.pdbx_seq_one_letter_code
_entity_poly.pdbx_strand_id
1 'polypeptide(L)'
;MDKILIPFLFILGFMLASCDSNEEPEAYPIRFGQTDYTIRYATTARIGFVDGGGKYELAASNPEVLGEFYIDTENSSLVVRPSSVGESMLTITDVISGTSVTLNFTVVDFYLSFKVFEIEGDNHNPYLSIGNEIRFIRDDENTRQMKIMWRNKVTYEVKCIAYGCFDIERNESNIYTLNMALHSQRIEELESFSYTFGGDGEYLSLFEKYFDYKWDNSIASKSMPPKEIQMVLTDSFNGCKIMCLLQPF
;
A
#
# COMPACT_ATOMS: atom_id res chain seq x y z
N MET A 1 -51.99 -7.53 -66.45
CA MET A 1 -50.71 -7.84 -65.76
C MET A 1 -50.54 -7.00 -64.46
N ASP A 2 -51.57 -6.81 -63.63
CA ASP A 2 -51.54 -5.87 -62.50
C ASP A 2 -52.01 -6.41 -61.17
N LYS A 3 -51.85 -7.70 -60.91
CA LYS A 3 -52.27 -8.30 -59.64
C LYS A 3 -51.19 -8.92 -58.75
N ILE A 4 -49.93 -8.81 -59.13
CA ILE A 4 -48.81 -9.45 -58.38
C ILE A 4 -47.96 -8.41 -57.61
N LEU A 5 -48.13 -7.10 -57.83
CA LEU A 5 -47.26 -6.07 -57.30
C LEU A 5 -47.64 -5.64 -55.82
N ILE A 6 -48.91 -5.79 -55.46
CA ILE A 6 -49.37 -5.32 -54.17
C ILE A 6 -48.93 -6.17 -52.96
N PRO A 7 -48.89 -7.53 -53.04
CA PRO A 7 -48.42 -8.33 -51.90
C PRO A 7 -46.91 -8.21 -51.66
N PHE A 8 -46.11 -7.88 -52.73
CA PHE A 8 -44.65 -7.76 -52.57
C PHE A 8 -44.24 -6.48 -51.83
N LEU A 9 -45.01 -5.40 -51.98
CA LEU A 9 -44.76 -4.13 -51.28
C LEU A 9 -45.10 -4.24 -49.78
N PHE A 10 -46.08 -5.11 -49.43
CA PHE A 10 -46.44 -5.32 -48.00
C PHE A 10 -45.40 -6.18 -47.25
N ILE A 11 -44.75 -7.10 -47.95
CA ILE A 11 -43.69 -7.95 -47.35
C ILE A 11 -42.40 -7.13 -47.16
N LEU A 12 -42.10 -6.17 -48.05
CA LEU A 12 -40.93 -5.31 -47.93
C LEU A 12 -41.09 -4.27 -46.80
N GLY A 13 -42.34 -3.86 -46.48
CA GLY A 13 -42.63 -2.95 -45.38
C GLY A 13 -42.48 -3.59 -43.97
N PHE A 14 -42.62 -4.92 -43.87
CA PHE A 14 -42.46 -5.63 -42.58
C PHE A 14 -41.00 -5.96 -42.23
N MET A 15 -40.07 -5.89 -43.20
CA MET A 15 -38.66 -6.16 -42.93
C MET A 15 -37.86 -4.94 -42.45
N LEU A 16 -38.44 -3.75 -42.41
CA LEU A 16 -37.79 -2.54 -41.93
C LEU A 16 -38.24 -2.13 -40.51
N ALA A 17 -39.12 -2.88 -39.87
CA ALA A 17 -39.61 -2.58 -38.53
C ALA A 17 -39.01 -3.46 -37.42
N SER A 18 -37.86 -4.14 -37.68
CA SER A 18 -37.24 -5.00 -36.69
C SER A 18 -35.73 -4.71 -36.66
N CYS A 19 -35.36 -3.69 -35.96
CA CYS A 19 -34.09 -3.55 -35.21
C CYS A 19 -34.08 -2.18 -34.55
N ASP A 20 -34.85 -2.04 -33.51
CA ASP A 20 -34.60 -1.02 -32.51
C ASP A 20 -34.66 -1.68 -31.12
N SER A 21 -33.81 -2.71 -30.97
CA SER A 21 -33.40 -3.12 -29.61
C SER A 21 -32.26 -2.18 -29.21
N ASN A 22 -32.62 -0.94 -28.86
CA ASN A 22 -31.82 -0.18 -27.94
C ASN A 22 -31.90 -0.87 -26.55
N GLU A 23 -31.41 -2.11 -26.47
CA GLU A 23 -31.02 -2.66 -25.20
C GLU A 23 -29.77 -1.85 -24.80
N GLU A 24 -30.00 -0.81 -23.99
CA GLU A 24 -28.90 -0.19 -23.26
C GLU A 24 -28.13 -1.33 -22.58
N PRO A 25 -26.80 -1.39 -22.76
CA PRO A 25 -26.01 -2.46 -22.18
C PRO A 25 -26.32 -2.52 -20.67
N GLU A 26 -26.74 -3.68 -20.20
CA GLU A 26 -27.09 -3.92 -18.81
C GLU A 26 -25.88 -3.56 -17.94
N ALA A 27 -25.93 -2.43 -17.23
CA ALA A 27 -24.82 -1.96 -16.42
C ALA A 27 -24.77 -2.79 -15.13
N TYR A 28 -23.74 -3.58 -14.99
CA TYR A 28 -23.50 -4.32 -13.75
C TYR A 28 -22.98 -3.37 -12.65
N PRO A 29 -23.40 -3.56 -11.39
CA PRO A 29 -22.95 -2.75 -10.28
C PRO A 29 -21.43 -2.84 -10.09
N ILE A 30 -20.78 -1.72 -9.73
CA ILE A 30 -19.37 -1.71 -9.35
C ILE A 30 -19.12 -2.62 -8.15
N ARG A 31 -18.08 -3.44 -8.21
CA ARG A 31 -17.71 -4.40 -7.16
C ARG A 31 -16.23 -4.32 -6.80
N PHE A 32 -15.95 -4.33 -5.50
CA PHE A 32 -14.61 -4.39 -4.92
C PHE A 32 -14.37 -5.75 -4.29
N GLY A 33 -13.12 -6.17 -4.19
CA GLY A 33 -12.74 -7.45 -3.59
C GLY A 33 -12.98 -7.55 -2.08
N GLN A 34 -13.04 -6.40 -1.41
CA GLN A 34 -13.33 -6.24 0.03
C GLN A 34 -13.95 -4.86 0.28
N THR A 35 -14.45 -4.64 1.48
CA THR A 35 -15.05 -3.36 1.90
C THR A 35 -14.18 -2.57 2.87
N ASP A 36 -13.20 -3.20 3.50
CA ASP A 36 -12.37 -2.61 4.56
C ASP A 36 -10.91 -2.53 4.11
N TYR A 37 -10.36 -1.33 4.13
CA TYR A 37 -9.01 -1.03 3.65
C TYR A 37 -8.21 -0.31 4.71
N THR A 38 -7.01 -0.80 5.00
CA THR A 38 -6.01 -0.06 5.76
C THR A 38 -4.97 0.47 4.79
N ILE A 39 -4.84 1.79 4.71
CA ILE A 39 -3.90 2.48 3.82
C ILE A 39 -2.96 3.36 4.63
N ARG A 40 -1.78 3.65 4.07
CA ARG A 40 -0.77 4.44 4.77
C ARG A 40 -0.86 5.91 4.37
N TYR A 41 -0.72 6.79 5.34
CA TYR A 41 -0.53 8.21 5.11
C TYR A 41 0.62 8.47 4.12
N ALA A 42 0.53 9.54 3.34
CA ALA A 42 1.51 9.96 2.34
C ALA A 42 1.84 8.92 1.24
N THR A 43 0.96 7.92 1.02
CA THR A 43 1.05 6.99 -0.11
C THR A 43 -0.10 7.17 -1.08
N THR A 44 -0.02 6.52 -2.24
CA THR A 44 -1.15 6.42 -3.18
C THR A 44 -1.64 4.99 -3.19
N ALA A 45 -2.84 4.77 -2.66
CA ALA A 45 -3.52 3.49 -2.75
C ALA A 45 -4.27 3.38 -4.08
N ARG A 46 -4.12 2.25 -4.77
CA ARG A 46 -4.88 1.87 -5.97
C ARG A 46 -5.63 0.59 -5.71
N ILE A 47 -6.95 0.67 -5.73
CA ILE A 47 -7.85 -0.42 -5.37
C ILE A 47 -8.63 -0.81 -6.63
N GLY A 48 -8.35 -1.99 -7.16
CA GLY A 48 -9.03 -2.51 -8.33
C GLY A 48 -10.50 -2.80 -8.06
N PHE A 49 -11.34 -2.58 -9.06
CA PHE A 49 -12.74 -2.97 -9.06
C PHE A 49 -13.09 -3.70 -10.37
N VAL A 50 -14.22 -4.37 -10.35
CA VAL A 50 -14.80 -5.02 -11.54
C VAL A 50 -16.19 -4.48 -11.79
N ASP A 51 -16.62 -4.54 -13.05
CA ASP A 51 -17.92 -4.06 -13.54
C ASP A 51 -18.10 -2.54 -13.37
N GLY A 52 -19.36 -2.08 -13.35
CA GLY A 52 -19.73 -0.68 -13.23
C GLY A 52 -20.07 0.02 -14.54
N GLY A 53 -20.90 1.06 -14.46
CA GLY A 53 -21.44 1.79 -15.61
C GLY A 53 -20.51 2.86 -16.19
N GLY A 54 -19.35 3.13 -15.57
CA GLY A 54 -18.36 4.09 -16.05
C GLY A 54 -18.60 5.55 -15.64
N LYS A 55 -19.70 5.85 -14.93
CA LYS A 55 -19.97 7.17 -14.37
C LYS A 55 -20.28 7.08 -12.88
N TYR A 56 -19.47 7.75 -12.06
CA TYR A 56 -19.49 7.58 -10.62
C TYR A 56 -19.58 8.91 -9.88
N GLU A 57 -20.32 8.91 -8.77
CA GLU A 57 -20.31 9.96 -7.77
C GLU A 57 -19.68 9.41 -6.49
N LEU A 58 -18.80 10.20 -5.86
CA LEU A 58 -18.07 9.82 -4.67
C LEU A 58 -18.41 10.78 -3.52
N ALA A 59 -18.70 10.21 -2.34
CA ALA A 59 -18.94 10.97 -1.13
C ALA A 59 -18.19 10.35 0.05
N ALA A 60 -17.30 11.11 0.68
CA ALA A 60 -16.55 10.69 1.87
C ALA A 60 -17.18 11.25 3.15
N SER A 61 -17.25 10.42 4.20
CA SER A 61 -17.72 10.86 5.53
C SER A 61 -16.72 11.81 6.19
N ASN A 62 -15.44 11.62 5.93
CA ASN A 62 -14.36 12.50 6.39
C ASN A 62 -13.36 12.71 5.23
N PRO A 63 -13.61 13.70 4.35
CA PRO A 63 -12.77 13.95 3.19
C PRO A 63 -11.34 14.42 3.57
N GLU A 64 -11.16 15.03 4.75
CA GLU A 64 -9.84 15.46 5.24
C GLU A 64 -8.92 14.26 5.52
N VAL A 65 -9.47 13.10 5.86
CA VAL A 65 -8.68 11.87 6.05
C VAL A 65 -8.27 11.30 4.71
N LEU A 66 -9.21 11.19 3.76
CA LEU A 66 -8.94 10.56 2.46
C LEU A 66 -8.17 11.47 1.49
N GLY A 67 -8.21 12.80 1.68
CA GLY A 67 -7.54 13.77 0.81
C GLY A 67 -8.07 13.74 -0.61
N GLU A 68 -7.22 13.38 -1.57
CA GLU A 68 -7.61 13.23 -2.97
C GLU A 68 -8.08 11.81 -3.24
N PHE A 69 -9.27 11.67 -3.82
CA PHE A 69 -9.79 10.37 -4.26
C PHE A 69 -10.61 10.49 -5.54
N TYR A 70 -10.45 9.53 -6.45
CA TYR A 70 -11.17 9.49 -7.73
C TYR A 70 -11.19 8.08 -8.32
N ILE A 71 -12.11 7.85 -9.27
CA ILE A 71 -12.13 6.65 -10.08
C ILE A 71 -11.30 6.85 -11.34
N ASP A 72 -10.30 6.01 -11.50
CA ASP A 72 -9.53 5.85 -12.72
C ASP A 72 -10.21 4.77 -13.58
N THR A 73 -11.07 5.20 -14.50
CA THR A 73 -11.86 4.28 -15.34
C THR A 73 -11.00 3.55 -16.37
N GLU A 74 -9.87 4.13 -16.78
CA GLU A 74 -8.96 3.49 -17.74
C GLU A 74 -8.29 2.26 -17.13
N ASN A 75 -7.95 2.33 -15.84
CA ASN A 75 -7.29 1.24 -15.12
C ASN A 75 -8.24 0.47 -14.18
N SER A 76 -9.55 0.73 -14.24
CA SER A 76 -10.56 0.12 -13.35
C SER A 76 -10.13 0.13 -11.89
N SER A 77 -9.72 1.30 -11.40
CA SER A 77 -9.21 1.45 -10.04
C SER A 77 -9.74 2.70 -9.34
N LEU A 78 -10.05 2.56 -8.06
CA LEU A 78 -10.20 3.67 -7.14
C LEU A 78 -8.80 4.11 -6.69
N VAL A 79 -8.49 5.38 -6.85
CA VAL A 79 -7.25 5.99 -6.39
C VAL A 79 -7.55 6.82 -5.14
N VAL A 80 -6.78 6.62 -4.08
CA VAL A 80 -6.88 7.38 -2.81
C VAL A 80 -5.50 7.86 -2.41
N ARG A 81 -5.37 9.15 -2.09
CA ARG A 81 -4.15 9.79 -1.58
C ARG A 81 -4.47 10.43 -0.22
N PRO A 82 -4.34 9.69 0.88
CA PRO A 82 -4.74 10.17 2.19
C PRO A 82 -3.90 11.38 2.63
N SER A 83 -4.55 12.34 3.28
CA SER A 83 -3.94 13.57 3.78
C SER A 83 -3.85 13.66 5.29
N SER A 84 -4.52 12.77 6.04
CA SER A 84 -4.32 12.64 7.48
C SER A 84 -4.65 11.22 7.98
N VAL A 85 -4.14 10.89 9.16
CA VAL A 85 -4.43 9.62 9.86
C VAL A 85 -5.86 9.68 10.40
N GLY A 86 -6.57 8.55 10.38
CA GLY A 86 -7.94 8.46 10.89
C GLY A 86 -8.81 7.48 10.11
N GLU A 87 -10.10 7.58 10.31
CA GLU A 87 -11.09 6.72 9.67
C GLU A 87 -12.03 7.53 8.79
N SER A 88 -12.42 6.96 7.66
CA SER A 88 -13.42 7.54 6.76
C SER A 88 -14.14 6.44 6.00
N MET A 89 -15.43 6.66 5.73
CA MET A 89 -16.20 5.85 4.79
C MET A 89 -16.27 6.58 3.46
N LEU A 90 -16.10 5.86 2.36
CA LEU A 90 -16.27 6.36 1.00
C LEU A 90 -17.44 5.64 0.34
N THR A 91 -18.50 6.37 0.04
CA THR A 91 -19.63 5.86 -0.74
C THR A 91 -19.41 6.19 -2.21
N ILE A 92 -19.49 5.18 -3.04
CA ILE A 92 -19.35 5.26 -4.50
C ILE A 92 -20.70 4.89 -5.09
N THR A 93 -21.34 5.84 -5.77
CA THR A 93 -22.61 5.63 -6.47
C THR A 93 -22.33 5.50 -7.96
N ASP A 94 -22.65 4.36 -8.53
CA ASP A 94 -22.68 4.17 -9.97
C ASP A 94 -23.97 4.79 -10.53
N VAL A 95 -23.82 5.90 -11.24
CA VAL A 95 -24.96 6.69 -11.76
C VAL A 95 -25.75 5.92 -12.83
N ILE A 96 -25.10 5.02 -13.56
CA ILE A 96 -25.73 4.27 -14.66
C ILE A 96 -26.58 3.12 -14.08
N SER A 97 -25.99 2.31 -13.18
CA SER A 97 -26.73 1.20 -12.55
C SER A 97 -27.64 1.64 -11.41
N GLY A 98 -27.49 2.87 -10.90
CA GLY A 98 -28.23 3.40 -9.74
C GLY A 98 -27.84 2.72 -8.42
N THR A 99 -26.75 1.97 -8.37
CA THR A 99 -26.31 1.22 -7.18
C THR A 99 -25.19 1.96 -6.44
N SER A 100 -25.06 1.72 -5.14
CA SER A 100 -24.01 2.29 -4.32
C SER A 100 -23.25 1.20 -3.55
N VAL A 101 -21.95 1.41 -3.37
CA VAL A 101 -21.10 0.61 -2.48
C VAL A 101 -20.41 1.54 -1.49
N THR A 102 -20.25 1.10 -0.24
CA THR A 102 -19.53 1.83 0.79
C THR A 102 -18.28 1.06 1.17
N LEU A 103 -17.13 1.75 1.14
CA LEU A 103 -15.84 1.24 1.55
C LEU A 103 -15.38 1.95 2.83
N ASN A 104 -14.86 1.19 3.78
CA ASN A 104 -14.32 1.69 5.03
C ASN A 104 -12.79 1.82 4.90
N PHE A 105 -12.27 3.00 5.22
CA PHE A 105 -10.84 3.28 5.20
C PHE A 105 -10.35 3.58 6.60
N THR A 106 -9.29 2.88 7.00
CA THR A 106 -8.43 3.25 8.13
C THR A 106 -7.10 3.72 7.58
N VAL A 107 -6.84 5.02 7.72
CA VAL A 107 -5.53 5.62 7.36
C VAL A 107 -4.63 5.57 8.57
N VAL A 108 -3.49 4.89 8.43
CA VAL A 108 -2.48 4.76 9.48
C VAL A 108 -1.23 5.55 9.13
N ASP A 109 -0.37 5.80 10.13
CA ASP A 109 0.92 6.44 9.91
C ASP A 109 1.70 5.81 8.76
N PHE A 110 2.50 6.62 8.08
CA PHE A 110 3.43 6.08 7.09
C PHE A 110 4.46 5.17 7.78
N TYR A 111 4.70 4.01 7.22
CA TYR A 111 5.80 3.13 7.64
C TYR A 111 6.45 2.40 6.48
N LEU A 112 7.77 2.23 6.56
CA LEU A 112 8.50 1.23 5.78
C LEU A 112 8.49 -0.08 6.54
N SER A 113 8.16 -1.18 5.87
CA SER A 113 8.16 -2.52 6.47
C SER A 113 9.19 -3.41 5.80
N PHE A 114 10.11 -3.96 6.58
CA PHE A 114 11.12 -4.91 6.14
C PHE A 114 10.93 -6.24 6.88
N LYS A 115 10.71 -7.31 6.12
CA LYS A 115 10.55 -8.65 6.69
C LYS A 115 11.88 -9.37 6.76
N VAL A 116 12.24 -9.85 7.93
CA VAL A 116 13.43 -10.71 8.13
C VAL A 116 13.21 -12.04 7.42
N PHE A 117 14.07 -12.39 6.48
CA PHE A 117 13.99 -13.65 5.76
C PHE A 117 15.18 -14.60 6.03
N GLU A 118 16.32 -14.06 6.45
CA GLU A 118 17.53 -14.84 6.74
C GLU A 118 18.34 -14.21 7.87
N ILE A 119 19.02 -15.04 8.67
CA ILE A 119 19.93 -14.61 9.73
C ILE A 119 21.17 -15.52 9.65
N GLU A 120 22.34 -14.88 9.52
CA GLU A 120 23.65 -15.56 9.52
C GLU A 120 24.42 -15.18 10.77
N GLY A 121 24.76 -16.18 11.59
CA GLY A 121 25.52 -16.00 12.84
C GLY A 121 24.62 -15.98 14.07
N ASP A 122 25.20 -15.55 15.19
CA ASP A 122 24.54 -15.56 16.49
C ASP A 122 23.82 -14.25 16.74
N ASN A 123 22.50 -14.26 16.63
CA ASN A 123 21.66 -13.08 16.77
C ASN A 123 21.36 -12.79 18.26
N HIS A 124 21.91 -11.70 18.77
CA HIS A 124 21.69 -11.23 20.14
C HIS A 124 20.42 -10.43 20.34
N ASN A 125 19.77 -9.99 19.24
CA ASN A 125 18.51 -9.26 19.35
C ASN A 125 17.33 -10.23 19.42
N PRO A 126 16.67 -10.37 20.59
CA PRO A 126 15.60 -11.34 20.78
C PRO A 126 14.35 -11.03 19.96
N TYR A 127 14.23 -9.81 19.44
CA TYR A 127 13.05 -9.35 18.70
C TYR A 127 13.17 -9.61 17.20
N LEU A 128 14.39 -9.77 16.67
CA LEU A 128 14.63 -10.01 15.24
C LEU A 128 14.75 -11.52 14.98
N SER A 129 13.67 -12.12 14.52
CA SER A 129 13.61 -13.52 14.11
C SER A 129 13.07 -13.65 12.68
N ILE A 130 13.41 -14.75 11.99
CA ILE A 130 12.92 -15.03 10.64
C ILE A 130 11.39 -14.98 10.60
N GLY A 131 10.85 -14.13 9.74
CA GLY A 131 9.41 -13.90 9.57
C GLY A 131 8.87 -12.68 10.31
N ASN A 132 9.63 -12.08 11.23
CA ASN A 132 9.26 -10.82 11.87
C ASN A 132 9.40 -9.65 10.89
N GLU A 133 8.63 -8.60 11.12
CA GLU A 133 8.67 -7.38 10.32
C GLU A 133 9.23 -6.23 11.18
N ILE A 134 10.20 -5.51 10.64
CA ILE A 134 10.69 -4.25 11.18
C ILE A 134 9.90 -3.14 10.51
N ARG A 135 9.11 -2.38 11.26
CA ARG A 135 8.38 -1.21 10.78
C ARG A 135 9.04 0.06 11.27
N PHE A 136 9.58 0.83 10.35
CA PHE A 136 10.05 2.19 10.57
C PHE A 136 8.87 3.13 10.33
N ILE A 137 8.45 3.87 11.36
CA ILE A 137 7.21 4.64 11.36
C ILE A 137 7.55 6.12 11.39
N ARG A 138 6.90 6.88 10.50
CA ARG A 138 6.89 8.33 10.54
C ARG A 138 5.51 8.77 11.01
N ASP A 139 5.46 9.42 12.16
CA ASP A 139 4.27 10.07 12.66
C ASP A 139 4.22 11.57 12.30
N ASP A 140 3.14 12.25 12.66
CA ASP A 140 2.95 13.67 12.36
C ASP A 140 4.00 14.56 13.03
N GLU A 141 4.58 14.13 14.17
CA GLU A 141 5.65 14.82 14.88
C GLU A 141 7.04 14.55 14.29
N ASN A 142 7.09 13.74 13.23
CA ASN A 142 8.32 13.27 12.59
C ASN A 142 9.26 12.55 13.57
N THR A 143 8.69 11.92 14.58
CA THR A 143 9.47 11.08 15.49
C THR A 143 9.82 9.78 14.75
N ARG A 144 11.06 9.37 14.85
CA ARG A 144 11.59 8.17 14.19
C ARG A 144 11.25 6.95 15.03
N GLN A 145 9.97 6.60 15.06
CA GLN A 145 9.47 5.45 15.80
C GLN A 145 9.70 4.16 15.03
N MET A 146 9.77 3.04 15.75
CA MET A 146 9.80 1.75 15.15
C MET A 146 9.00 0.72 15.95
N LYS A 147 8.53 -0.30 15.24
CA LYS A 147 7.86 -1.46 15.83
C LYS A 147 8.39 -2.73 15.22
N ILE A 148 8.56 -3.76 16.04
CA ILE A 148 8.83 -5.11 15.56
C ILE A 148 7.53 -5.90 15.66
N MET A 149 7.08 -6.40 14.52
CA MET A 149 5.82 -7.13 14.39
C MET A 149 6.11 -8.60 14.20
N TRP A 150 5.46 -9.43 14.96
CA TRP A 150 5.42 -10.87 14.78
C TRP A 150 4.11 -11.27 14.12
N ARG A 151 4.18 -12.22 13.16
CA ARG A 151 3.00 -12.75 12.49
C ARG A 151 2.87 -14.25 12.75
N ASN A 152 1.70 -14.66 13.23
CA ASN A 152 1.35 -16.08 13.32
C ASN A 152 1.17 -16.63 11.90
N LYS A 153 1.93 -17.70 11.57
CA LYS A 153 1.89 -18.32 10.23
C LYS A 153 0.58 -19.09 9.95
N VAL A 154 -0.17 -19.44 11.00
CA VAL A 154 -1.41 -20.23 10.90
C VAL A 154 -2.64 -19.33 10.94
N THR A 155 -2.72 -18.44 11.93
CA THR A 155 -3.88 -17.55 12.12
C THR A 155 -3.75 -16.23 11.40
N TYR A 156 -2.55 -15.91 10.86
CA TYR A 156 -2.19 -14.62 10.26
C TYR A 156 -2.31 -13.41 11.20
N GLU A 157 -2.54 -13.67 12.49
CA GLU A 157 -2.57 -12.63 13.52
C GLU A 157 -1.23 -11.92 13.59
N VAL A 158 -1.25 -10.58 13.64
CA VAL A 158 -0.06 -9.73 13.72
C VAL A 158 -0.02 -9.07 15.10
N LYS A 159 1.11 -9.19 15.81
CA LYS A 159 1.33 -8.61 17.15
C LYS A 159 2.58 -7.76 17.14
N CYS A 160 2.52 -6.60 17.79
CA CYS A 160 3.71 -5.83 18.14
C CYS A 160 4.40 -6.53 19.31
N ILE A 161 5.65 -6.94 19.14
CA ILE A 161 6.44 -7.61 20.20
C ILE A 161 7.50 -6.69 20.82
N ALA A 162 7.92 -5.66 20.09
CA ALA A 162 8.79 -4.62 20.58
C ALA A 162 8.47 -3.30 19.87
N TYR A 163 8.70 -2.17 20.54
CA TYR A 163 8.50 -0.83 20.00
C TYR A 163 9.54 0.13 20.59
N GLY A 164 9.78 1.23 19.91
CA GLY A 164 10.74 2.23 20.37
C GLY A 164 11.10 3.22 19.27
N CYS A 165 12.33 3.66 19.28
CA CYS A 165 12.82 4.63 18.30
C CYS A 165 14.06 4.10 17.58
N PHE A 166 14.37 4.75 16.46
CA PHE A 166 15.57 4.48 15.69
C PHE A 166 16.23 5.79 15.26
N ASP A 167 17.50 5.70 14.97
CA ASP A 167 18.23 6.73 14.26
C ASP A 167 19.24 6.11 13.31
N ILE A 168 19.57 6.83 12.23
CA ILE A 168 20.55 6.40 11.24
C ILE A 168 21.65 7.46 11.19
N GLU A 169 22.83 7.06 11.58
CA GLU A 169 24.03 7.88 11.55
C GLU A 169 24.89 7.50 10.34
N ARG A 170 25.56 8.49 9.76
CA ARG A 170 26.56 8.30 8.72
C ARG A 170 27.91 8.81 9.25
N ASN A 171 28.92 7.96 9.23
CA ASN A 171 30.27 8.36 9.61
C ASN A 171 31.07 8.96 8.43
N GLU A 172 32.28 9.47 8.74
CA GLU A 172 33.19 10.06 7.74
C GLU A 172 33.60 9.09 6.63
N SER A 173 33.55 7.79 6.88
CA SER A 173 33.86 6.73 5.89
C SER A 173 32.66 6.31 5.06
N ASN A 174 31.55 7.05 5.13
CA ASN A 174 30.27 6.76 4.45
C ASN A 174 29.62 5.43 4.88
N ILE A 175 29.90 4.97 6.09
CA ILE A 175 29.26 3.81 6.68
C ILE A 175 28.01 4.31 7.42
N TYR A 176 26.89 3.70 7.12
CA TYR A 176 25.60 4.01 7.76
C TYR A 176 25.36 3.01 8.89
N THR A 177 24.97 3.54 10.05
CA THR A 177 24.69 2.75 11.24
C THR A 177 23.25 3.00 11.68
N LEU A 178 22.46 1.94 11.81
CA LEU A 178 21.15 1.95 12.41
C LEU A 178 21.27 1.72 13.91
N ASN A 179 20.91 2.71 14.71
CA ASN A 179 20.77 2.60 16.14
C ASN A 179 19.30 2.40 16.48
N MET A 180 18.99 1.36 17.25
CA MET A 180 17.63 1.03 17.70
C MET A 180 17.57 1.02 19.21
N ALA A 181 16.55 1.66 19.79
CA ALA A 181 16.25 1.62 21.20
C ALA A 181 14.84 1.06 21.38
N LEU A 182 14.71 -0.15 21.91
CA LEU A 182 13.48 -0.94 21.92
C LEU A 182 13.02 -1.27 23.35
N HIS A 183 11.72 -1.24 23.55
CA HIS A 183 11.02 -1.81 24.70
C HIS A 183 10.22 -3.02 24.23
N SER A 184 10.14 -4.05 25.05
CA SER A 184 9.14 -5.11 24.89
C SER A 184 7.90 -4.82 25.71
N GLN A 185 6.79 -5.47 25.41
CA GLN A 185 5.58 -5.36 26.25
C GLN A 185 5.76 -5.96 27.66
N ARG A 186 6.86 -6.67 27.89
CA ARG A 186 7.13 -7.40 29.15
C ARG A 186 8.25 -6.78 29.98
N ILE A 187 9.11 -5.99 29.35
CA ILE A 187 10.33 -5.44 29.97
C ILE A 187 10.27 -3.93 29.74
N GLU A 188 10.19 -3.17 30.85
CA GLU A 188 10.19 -1.70 30.81
C GLU A 188 11.57 -1.12 30.49
N GLU A 189 12.63 -1.91 30.64
CA GLU A 189 13.98 -1.49 30.31
C GLU A 189 14.16 -1.30 28.80
N LEU A 190 14.84 -0.23 28.44
CA LEU A 190 15.19 0.10 27.07
C LEU A 190 16.42 -0.70 26.65
N GLU A 191 16.30 -1.55 25.65
CA GLU A 191 17.40 -2.31 25.07
C GLU A 191 17.91 -1.61 23.81
N SER A 192 19.21 -1.44 23.70
CA SER A 192 19.85 -0.74 22.57
C SER A 192 20.59 -1.72 21.68
N PHE A 193 20.40 -1.59 20.37
CA PHE A 193 21.05 -2.40 19.35
C PHE A 193 21.62 -1.49 18.26
N SER A 194 22.78 -1.85 17.73
CA SER A 194 23.45 -1.09 16.68
C SER A 194 23.85 -2.00 15.53
N TYR A 195 23.47 -1.62 14.33
CA TYR A 195 23.74 -2.38 13.10
C TYR A 195 24.36 -1.49 12.05
N THR A 196 25.35 -2.01 11.36
CA THR A 196 25.88 -1.39 10.15
C THR A 196 25.05 -1.84 8.95
N PHE A 197 24.62 -0.90 8.13
CA PHE A 197 23.94 -1.22 6.89
C PHE A 197 24.91 -1.79 5.85
N GLY A 198 24.47 -2.86 5.17
CA GLY A 198 25.17 -3.49 4.06
C GLY A 198 24.28 -3.64 2.82
N GLY A 199 24.81 -4.26 1.77
CA GLY A 199 24.11 -4.46 0.50
C GLY A 199 24.28 -3.29 -0.47
N ASP A 200 23.36 -3.17 -1.44
CA ASP A 200 23.42 -2.18 -2.52
C ASP A 200 22.94 -0.77 -2.12
N GLY A 201 22.47 -0.60 -0.91
CA GLY A 201 22.10 0.71 -0.34
C GLY A 201 20.86 1.37 -0.94
N GLU A 202 20.12 0.70 -1.84
CA GLU A 202 18.90 1.27 -2.47
C GLU A 202 17.84 1.67 -1.43
N TYR A 203 17.75 0.95 -0.32
CA TYR A 203 16.84 1.25 0.78
C TYR A 203 17.16 2.58 1.49
N LEU A 204 18.40 3.08 1.44
CA LEU A 204 18.77 4.37 2.03
C LEU A 204 18.01 5.52 1.39
N SER A 205 17.76 5.46 0.07
CA SER A 205 16.96 6.47 -0.62
C SER A 205 15.51 6.53 -0.12
N LEU A 206 14.97 5.44 0.42
CA LEU A 206 13.65 5.41 1.05
C LEU A 206 13.67 6.17 2.38
N PHE A 207 14.73 6.03 3.17
CA PHE A 207 14.88 6.80 4.42
C PHE A 207 15.08 8.28 4.14
N GLU A 208 15.84 8.67 3.11
CA GLU A 208 15.93 10.07 2.69
C GLU A 208 14.56 10.61 2.28
N LYS A 209 13.82 9.86 1.48
CA LYS A 209 12.52 10.28 0.96
C LYS A 209 11.44 10.41 2.03
N TYR A 210 11.40 9.47 2.99
CA TYR A 210 10.27 9.34 3.91
C TYR A 210 10.57 9.77 5.35
N PHE A 211 11.86 9.90 5.74
CA PHE A 211 12.26 10.24 7.11
C PHE A 211 13.15 11.47 7.19
N ASP A 212 13.17 12.27 6.11
CA ASP A 212 13.90 13.55 6.04
C ASP A 212 15.42 13.46 6.35
N TYR A 213 16.01 12.30 6.14
CA TYR A 213 17.46 12.19 6.17
C TYR A 213 18.06 12.92 4.96
N LYS A 214 19.11 13.68 5.19
CA LYS A 214 19.86 14.40 4.15
C LYS A 214 21.29 13.92 4.17
N TRP A 215 21.59 12.98 3.33
CA TRP A 215 22.95 12.55 3.11
C TRP A 215 23.44 13.13 1.77
N ASP A 216 24.58 13.84 1.79
CA ASP A 216 25.14 14.58 0.63
C ASP A 216 25.50 13.76 -0.64
N ASN A 217 25.11 12.51 -0.68
CA ASN A 217 25.29 11.67 -1.85
C ASN A 217 23.90 11.27 -2.38
N SER A 218 23.48 11.93 -3.44
CA SER A 218 22.37 11.43 -4.25
C SER A 218 22.77 10.05 -4.78
N ILE A 219 22.34 9.00 -4.10
CA ILE A 219 22.24 7.68 -4.72
C ILE A 219 21.21 7.87 -5.81
N ALA A 220 21.67 8.15 -7.03
CA ALA A 220 20.80 8.35 -8.17
C ALA A 220 19.97 7.08 -8.30
N SER A 221 18.68 7.16 -7.94
CA SER A 221 17.75 6.09 -8.20
C SER A 221 17.66 5.92 -9.71
N LYS A 222 18.43 5.00 -10.26
CA LYS A 222 18.21 4.53 -11.61
C LYS A 222 16.81 3.91 -11.58
N SER A 223 15.92 4.42 -12.39
CA SER A 223 14.59 3.86 -12.62
C SER A 223 14.75 2.46 -13.22
N MET A 224 14.94 1.48 -12.39
CA MET A 224 14.84 0.07 -12.74
C MET A 224 13.45 -0.45 -12.39
N PRO A 225 12.96 -1.48 -13.11
CA PRO A 225 11.75 -2.18 -12.72
C PRO A 225 11.88 -2.68 -11.27
N PRO A 226 10.78 -2.89 -10.54
CA PRO A 226 10.80 -3.16 -9.10
C PRO A 226 11.62 -4.42 -8.80
N LYS A 227 12.91 -4.23 -8.55
CA LYS A 227 13.78 -5.20 -7.95
C LYS A 227 13.41 -5.28 -6.48
N GLU A 228 13.39 -6.47 -5.93
CA GLU A 228 13.21 -6.65 -4.50
C GLU A 228 14.30 -5.88 -3.74
N ILE A 229 13.87 -4.88 -2.97
CA ILE A 229 14.81 -4.07 -2.18
C ILE A 229 15.18 -4.86 -0.93
N GLN A 230 16.44 -5.21 -0.81
CA GLN A 230 16.98 -5.93 0.33
C GLN A 230 17.80 -4.99 1.22
N MET A 231 17.57 -5.09 2.53
CA MET A 231 18.35 -4.42 3.57
C MET A 231 19.12 -5.48 4.35
N VAL A 232 20.43 -5.30 4.45
CA VAL A 232 21.31 -6.16 5.26
C VAL A 232 21.76 -5.36 6.47
N LEU A 233 21.46 -5.87 7.65
CA LEU A 233 21.88 -5.33 8.93
C LEU A 233 23.01 -6.22 9.48
N THR A 234 24.20 -5.66 9.70
CA THR A 234 25.30 -6.37 10.33
C THR A 234 25.46 -5.87 11.75
N ASP A 235 25.26 -6.74 12.73
CA ASP A 235 25.41 -6.44 14.14
C ASP A 235 26.83 -5.92 14.45
N SER A 236 26.90 -4.71 15.02
CA SER A 236 28.17 -4.03 15.30
C SER A 236 28.98 -4.73 16.40
N PHE A 237 28.36 -5.58 17.21
CA PHE A 237 29.00 -6.29 18.32
C PHE A 237 29.66 -7.61 17.88
N ASN A 238 28.97 -8.43 17.12
CA ASN A 238 29.44 -9.79 16.79
C ASN A 238 29.46 -10.12 15.30
N GLY A 239 29.03 -9.19 14.45
CA GLY A 239 29.01 -9.38 13.00
C GLY A 239 27.90 -10.28 12.46
N CYS A 240 26.91 -10.65 13.29
CA CYS A 240 25.70 -11.35 12.84
C CYS A 240 25.01 -10.54 11.74
N LYS A 241 24.60 -11.20 10.67
CA LYS A 241 23.90 -10.54 9.56
C LYS A 241 22.43 -10.91 9.57
N ILE A 242 21.59 -9.89 9.46
CA ILE A 242 20.13 -10.01 9.37
C ILE A 242 19.70 -9.47 8.02
N MET A 243 19.16 -10.33 7.17
CA MET A 243 18.71 -9.98 5.83
C MET A 243 17.21 -9.77 5.83
N CYS A 244 16.80 -8.60 5.32
CA CYS A 244 15.42 -8.14 5.33
C CYS A 244 14.97 -7.76 3.92
N LEU A 245 13.71 -8.03 3.60
CA LEU A 245 13.08 -7.71 2.33
C LEU A 245 12.00 -6.66 2.53
N LEU A 246 12.05 -5.57 1.74
CA LEU A 246 11.00 -4.54 1.74
C LEU A 246 9.66 -5.18 1.38
N GLN A 247 8.65 -4.92 2.19
CA GLN A 247 7.28 -5.34 1.92
C GLN A 247 6.56 -4.28 1.09
N PRO A 248 5.65 -4.67 0.19
CA PRO A 248 4.88 -3.73 -0.62
C PRO A 248 4.14 -2.68 0.24
N PHE A 249 3.93 -1.51 -0.35
CA PHE A 249 3.14 -0.43 0.23
C PHE A 249 1.65 -0.72 0.20
#